data_eecbde7e47ae9a3fe58f40c7dc9047af
#
_entry.id   eecbde7e47ae9a3fe58f40c7dc9047af
#
_cell.length_a   1.000
_cell.length_b   1.000
_cell.length_c   1.000
_cell.angle_alpha   90.00
_cell.angle_beta   90.00
_cell.angle_gamma   90.00
#
_symmetry.space_group_name_H-M   'P 1'
#
loop_
_entity.id
_entity.type
_entity.pdbx_description
1 polymer ?
#
loop_
_entity_poly.entity_id
_entity_poly.type
_entity_poly.pdbx_seq_one_letter_code
_entity_poly.pdbx_strand_id
1 'polypeptide(L)'
;MSTDRLKIAFVVDRFGNRFGGAEAYGVELMRELAQAHDVTVFARDYDDACDLRLPFVPLRSWSRWPSWIRVLIFAWRARRATRGNFDIVHSHMNGWCGDIEVVHVTPVRYNWRVRPLPMLKRMLSHVSLRVQTYLGLEARRVAPRPAHRTVAVSGLIAEQLRQAYGVNFSCPVIPPGVSRPEADDAAHRQRVREAMEWTDEDCVCLLVARNPLRKGLPTVLRALAKLPGQFKLLVVGGNATTRDFIHKSAEFRLLSGRIRLVEETADVAPYYQAADIYVHPTLNDSFGMAPLEAMSFGLPVILSPGPWCGFAQYVRDGKDAVVLTHPEDAEQLAHLISQIRGDAAWRGRLIEGGNEVVNRHSWPHIASQYMGLYREVIAERAKACGG
;
A
#
# COMPACT_ATOMS: atom_id res chain seq x y z
N MET A 1 25.98 -13.43 20.70
CA MET A 1 24.60 -13.47 21.19
C MET A 1 23.89 -14.47 20.29
N SER A 2 23.47 -15.61 20.85
CA SER A 2 22.69 -16.62 20.11
C SER A 2 21.44 -15.94 19.58
N THR A 3 21.27 -15.88 18.27
CA THR A 3 20.02 -15.45 17.65
C THR A 3 19.04 -16.61 17.80
N ASP A 4 18.33 -16.66 18.92
CA ASP A 4 17.30 -17.66 19.10
C ASP A 4 16.27 -17.50 17.97
N ARG A 5 16.10 -18.59 17.22
CA ARG A 5 15.17 -18.68 16.11
C ARG A 5 13.75 -18.61 16.65
N LEU A 6 13.06 -17.49 16.39
CA LEU A 6 11.69 -17.27 16.86
C LEU A 6 10.68 -18.06 16.04
N LYS A 7 9.64 -18.55 16.69
CA LYS A 7 8.44 -19.09 16.05
C LYS A 7 7.42 -17.97 15.87
N ILE A 8 7.19 -17.54 14.62
CA ILE A 8 6.31 -16.43 14.27
C ILE A 8 5.04 -16.95 13.60
N ALA A 9 3.88 -16.65 14.17
CA ALA A 9 2.59 -16.85 13.51
C ALA A 9 2.23 -15.58 12.72
N PHE A 10 2.12 -15.68 11.41
CA PHE A 10 1.67 -14.58 10.55
C PHE A 10 0.20 -14.76 10.17
N VAL A 11 -0.67 -13.84 10.60
CA VAL A 11 -2.13 -13.90 10.40
C VAL A 11 -2.57 -12.85 9.38
N VAL A 12 -3.09 -13.31 8.24
CA VAL A 12 -3.53 -12.45 7.14
C VAL A 12 -4.79 -13.04 6.49
N ASP A 13 -5.57 -12.23 5.77
CA ASP A 13 -6.77 -12.74 5.09
C ASP A 13 -6.41 -13.69 3.95
N ARG A 14 -5.48 -13.26 3.09
CA ARG A 14 -4.94 -14.02 1.95
C ARG A 14 -3.45 -13.77 1.86
N PHE A 15 -2.68 -14.78 1.52
CA PHE A 15 -1.23 -14.70 1.39
C PHE A 15 -0.82 -14.88 -0.08
N GLY A 16 -0.21 -13.85 -0.67
CA GLY A 16 0.25 -13.84 -2.06
C GLY A 16 0.21 -12.46 -2.69
N ASN A 17 1.08 -12.23 -3.66
CA ASN A 17 1.27 -10.92 -4.31
C ASN A 17 0.07 -10.50 -5.18
N ARG A 18 -0.66 -11.45 -5.77
CA ARG A 18 -1.82 -11.18 -6.62
C ARG A 18 -3.03 -10.56 -5.90
N PHE A 19 -3.09 -10.64 -4.56
CA PHE A 19 -4.27 -10.22 -3.82
C PHE A 19 -4.30 -8.71 -3.52
N GLY A 20 -3.16 -8.02 -3.49
CA GLY A 20 -3.08 -6.57 -3.31
C GLY A 20 -1.84 -6.10 -2.56
N GLY A 21 -1.70 -4.77 -2.44
CA GLY A 21 -0.51 -4.18 -1.84
C GLY A 21 -0.32 -4.51 -0.35
N ALA A 22 -1.41 -4.67 0.41
CA ALA A 22 -1.31 -5.06 1.82
C ALA A 22 -0.90 -6.54 1.99
N GLU A 23 -1.35 -7.40 1.08
CA GLU A 23 -0.97 -8.80 1.02
C GLU A 23 0.47 -8.96 0.54
N ALA A 24 0.87 -8.24 -0.52
CA ALA A 24 2.25 -8.21 -1.02
C ALA A 24 3.24 -7.72 0.07
N TYR A 25 2.85 -6.68 0.84
CA TYR A 25 3.61 -6.26 2.02
C TYR A 25 3.88 -7.45 2.98
N GLY A 26 2.84 -8.24 3.27
CA GLY A 26 2.96 -9.40 4.15
C GLY A 26 3.91 -10.46 3.61
N VAL A 27 3.87 -10.71 2.29
CA VAL A 27 4.77 -11.67 1.63
C VAL A 27 6.22 -11.24 1.75
N GLU A 28 6.53 -10.00 1.40
CA GLU A 28 7.92 -9.51 1.41
C GLU A 28 8.48 -9.39 2.84
N LEU A 29 7.70 -8.92 3.80
CA LEU A 29 8.12 -8.90 5.21
C LEU A 29 8.40 -10.32 5.74
N MET A 30 7.53 -11.29 5.42
CA MET A 30 7.74 -12.67 5.85
C MET A 30 8.91 -13.34 5.11
N ARG A 31 9.21 -12.94 3.87
CA ARG A 31 10.40 -13.36 3.13
C ARG A 31 11.68 -13.00 3.89
N GLU A 32 11.78 -11.77 4.36
CA GLU A 32 12.93 -11.31 5.14
C GLU A 32 13.03 -12.04 6.49
N LEU A 33 11.93 -12.13 7.21
CA LEU A 33 11.91 -12.76 8.54
C LEU A 33 12.18 -14.27 8.48
N ALA A 34 11.71 -14.96 7.46
CA ALA A 34 11.90 -16.40 7.29
C ALA A 34 13.35 -16.82 7.02
N GLN A 35 14.24 -15.88 6.66
CA GLN A 35 15.68 -16.16 6.53
C GLN A 35 16.31 -16.59 7.87
N ALA A 36 15.81 -16.04 8.99
CA ALA A 36 16.37 -16.26 10.32
C ALA A 36 15.39 -16.88 11.33
N HIS A 37 14.09 -16.94 11.02
CA HIS A 37 13.03 -17.32 11.95
C HIS A 37 12.07 -18.36 11.35
N ASP A 38 11.34 -19.08 12.21
CA ASP A 38 10.33 -20.06 11.79
C ASP A 38 8.98 -19.38 11.63
N VAL A 39 8.60 -19.08 10.38
CA VAL A 39 7.33 -18.41 10.07
C VAL A 39 6.29 -19.43 9.65
N THR A 40 5.09 -19.35 10.26
CA THR A 40 3.89 -20.11 9.84
C THR A 40 2.78 -19.13 9.46
N VAL A 41 2.22 -19.29 8.27
CA VAL A 41 1.15 -18.44 7.74
C VAL A 41 -0.22 -19.01 8.11
N PHE A 42 -1.09 -18.16 8.65
CA PHE A 42 -2.49 -18.44 8.97
C PHE A 42 -3.38 -17.55 8.09
N ALA A 43 -4.00 -18.11 7.06
CA ALA A 43 -4.83 -17.36 6.13
C ALA A 43 -6.03 -18.16 5.61
N ARG A 44 -6.99 -17.51 4.98
CA ARG A 44 -8.07 -18.22 4.26
C ARG A 44 -7.57 -18.87 2.99
N ASP A 45 -6.77 -18.12 2.23
CA ASP A 45 -6.25 -18.54 0.95
C ASP A 45 -4.74 -18.28 0.89
N TYR A 46 -4.03 -19.19 0.23
CA TYR A 46 -2.62 -19.07 -0.09
C TYR A 46 -2.47 -19.10 -1.62
N ASP A 47 -1.70 -18.19 -2.18
CA ASP A 47 -1.48 -18.12 -3.61
C ASP A 47 -0.49 -19.22 -4.05
N ASP A 48 -0.97 -20.19 -4.82
CA ASP A 48 -0.13 -21.26 -5.35
C ASP A 48 0.94 -20.75 -6.34
N ALA A 49 0.77 -19.56 -6.90
CA ALA A 49 1.75 -18.89 -7.76
C ALA A 49 2.79 -18.06 -6.99
N CYS A 50 2.60 -17.88 -5.66
CA CYS A 50 3.60 -17.19 -4.84
C CYS A 50 4.89 -18.01 -4.79
N ASP A 51 6.04 -17.37 -5.04
CA ASP A 51 7.36 -18.01 -5.01
C ASP A 51 7.84 -18.34 -3.59
N LEU A 52 7.41 -17.55 -2.59
CA LEU A 52 7.68 -17.80 -1.19
C LEU A 52 6.81 -18.96 -0.66
N ARG A 53 7.45 -20.05 -0.23
CA ARG A 53 6.78 -21.21 0.35
C ARG A 53 7.03 -21.28 1.86
N LEU A 54 5.97 -21.08 2.63
CA LEU A 54 6.00 -21.16 4.10
C LEU A 54 4.98 -22.19 4.61
N PRO A 55 5.20 -22.79 5.78
CA PRO A 55 4.17 -23.58 6.48
C PRO A 55 2.85 -22.83 6.53
N PHE A 56 1.75 -23.48 6.13
CA PHE A 56 0.45 -22.84 5.96
C PHE A 56 -0.65 -23.58 6.73
N VAL A 57 -1.42 -22.82 7.49
CA VAL A 57 -2.62 -23.31 8.20
C VAL A 57 -3.86 -22.60 7.66
N PRO A 58 -4.75 -23.33 6.97
CA PRO A 58 -5.94 -22.72 6.37
C PRO A 58 -7.00 -22.39 7.41
N LEU A 59 -7.39 -21.12 7.48
CA LEU A 59 -8.49 -20.61 8.31
C LEU A 59 -9.77 -20.42 7.51
N ARG A 60 -10.24 -21.48 6.85
CA ARG A 60 -11.38 -21.44 5.92
C ARG A 60 -12.66 -21.02 6.63
N SER A 61 -13.48 -20.20 5.98
CA SER A 61 -14.86 -19.87 6.36
C SER A 61 -15.78 -20.10 5.17
N TRP A 62 -17.04 -20.43 5.40
CA TRP A 62 -18.00 -20.68 4.31
C TRP A 62 -18.27 -19.38 3.54
N SER A 63 -18.06 -19.42 2.21
CA SER A 63 -18.19 -18.26 1.32
C SER A 63 -19.60 -17.67 1.27
N ARG A 64 -20.63 -18.48 1.52
CA ARG A 64 -22.05 -18.08 1.48
C ARG A 64 -22.47 -17.22 2.69
N TRP A 65 -21.67 -17.15 3.74
CA TRP A 65 -22.03 -16.36 4.91
C TRP A 65 -21.76 -14.86 4.72
N PRO A 66 -22.55 -13.97 5.36
CA PRO A 66 -22.31 -12.54 5.36
C PRO A 66 -20.88 -12.19 5.81
N SER A 67 -20.29 -11.16 5.21
CA SER A 67 -18.88 -10.79 5.45
C SER A 67 -18.54 -10.56 6.92
N TRP A 68 -19.47 -10.01 7.69
CA TRP A 68 -19.29 -9.73 9.12
C TRP A 68 -19.22 -11.02 9.97
N ILE A 69 -19.99 -12.07 9.62
CA ILE A 69 -19.86 -13.38 10.28
C ILE A 69 -18.55 -14.04 9.92
N ARG A 70 -18.16 -13.96 8.65
CA ARG A 70 -16.92 -14.55 8.16
C ARG A 70 -15.69 -13.98 8.86
N VAL A 71 -15.65 -12.66 9.08
CA VAL A 71 -14.53 -12.01 9.77
C VAL A 71 -14.48 -12.36 11.26
N LEU A 72 -15.65 -12.52 11.93
CA LEU A 72 -15.72 -13.00 13.32
C LEU A 72 -15.20 -14.42 13.47
N ILE A 73 -15.62 -15.32 12.60
CA ILE A 73 -15.18 -16.72 12.61
C ILE A 73 -13.67 -16.78 12.34
N PHE A 74 -13.19 -16.00 11.36
CA PHE A 74 -11.77 -15.92 11.07
C PHE A 74 -10.97 -15.46 12.31
N ALA A 75 -11.39 -14.37 12.93
CA ALA A 75 -10.72 -13.83 14.11
C ALA A 75 -10.72 -14.81 15.30
N TRP A 76 -11.82 -15.54 15.51
CA TRP A 76 -11.92 -16.59 16.54
C TRP A 76 -11.01 -17.78 16.24
N ARG A 77 -11.01 -18.28 14.99
CA ARG A 77 -10.14 -19.39 14.56
C ARG A 77 -8.66 -19.02 14.64
N ALA A 78 -8.30 -17.83 14.17
CA ALA A 78 -6.94 -17.31 14.25
C ALA A 78 -6.44 -17.31 15.70
N ARG A 79 -7.24 -16.73 16.62
CA ARG A 79 -6.89 -16.71 18.04
C ARG A 79 -6.74 -18.12 18.65
N ARG A 80 -7.59 -19.08 18.24
CA ARG A 80 -7.50 -20.45 18.74
C ARG A 80 -6.26 -21.16 18.21
N ALA A 81 -5.97 -20.99 16.91
CA ALA A 81 -4.88 -21.69 16.24
C ALA A 81 -3.48 -21.16 16.64
N THR A 82 -3.39 -19.88 17.06
CA THR A 82 -2.12 -19.25 17.42
C THR A 82 -1.80 -19.30 18.92
N ARG A 83 -2.71 -19.85 19.76
CA ARG A 83 -2.49 -19.92 21.20
C ARG A 83 -1.37 -20.89 21.59
N GLY A 84 -0.37 -20.37 22.33
CA GLY A 84 0.59 -21.17 23.09
C GLY A 84 1.74 -21.82 22.32
N ASN A 85 1.77 -21.68 20.98
CA ASN A 85 2.76 -22.38 20.15
C ASN A 85 3.76 -21.44 19.45
N PHE A 86 3.63 -20.14 19.65
CA PHE A 86 4.43 -19.12 18.95
C PHE A 86 4.99 -18.10 19.93
N ASP A 87 6.20 -17.64 19.66
CA ASP A 87 6.84 -16.57 20.42
C ASP A 87 6.18 -15.22 20.11
N ILE A 88 5.76 -15.01 18.84
CA ILE A 88 5.08 -13.82 18.36
C ILE A 88 3.93 -14.20 17.44
N VAL A 89 2.81 -13.51 17.61
CA VAL A 89 1.68 -13.50 16.67
C VAL A 89 1.61 -12.13 16.00
N HIS A 90 1.98 -12.08 14.71
CA HIS A 90 1.94 -10.87 13.88
C HIS A 90 0.70 -10.90 12.98
N SER A 91 -0.21 -9.94 13.14
CA SER A 91 -1.50 -9.92 12.46
C SER A 91 -1.70 -8.68 11.60
N HIS A 92 -2.13 -8.90 10.37
CA HIS A 92 -2.61 -7.87 9.44
C HIS A 92 -4.14 -7.79 9.37
N MET A 93 -4.83 -8.55 10.22
CA MET A 93 -6.29 -8.66 10.19
C MET A 93 -6.97 -7.89 11.30
N ASN A 94 -8.22 -7.49 11.06
CA ASN A 94 -9.11 -7.05 12.13
C ASN A 94 -9.46 -8.24 13.02
N GLY A 95 -8.83 -8.28 14.19
CA GLY A 95 -8.99 -9.39 15.14
C GLY A 95 -8.52 -8.99 16.53
N TRP A 96 -8.16 -9.98 17.34
CA TRP A 96 -7.63 -9.80 18.69
C TRP A 96 -6.64 -10.90 19.06
N CYS A 97 -5.99 -11.51 18.07
CA CYS A 97 -5.02 -12.59 18.29
C CYS A 97 -3.58 -12.09 18.29
N GLY A 98 -3.31 -10.98 17.63
CA GLY A 98 -1.94 -10.49 17.41
C GLY A 98 -1.32 -9.87 18.67
N ASP A 99 -0.04 -10.10 18.80
CA ASP A 99 0.85 -9.35 19.69
C ASP A 99 1.28 -8.07 18.99
N ILE A 100 1.50 -8.17 17.68
CA ILE A 100 1.69 -7.06 16.76
C ILE A 100 0.50 -7.02 15.81
N GLU A 101 -0.24 -5.92 15.82
CA GLU A 101 -1.44 -5.70 14.99
C GLU A 101 -1.19 -4.55 14.03
N VAL A 102 -0.98 -4.83 12.74
CA VAL A 102 -0.64 -3.82 11.73
C VAL A 102 -1.87 -3.27 11.03
N VAL A 103 -2.05 -1.96 11.06
CA VAL A 103 -3.18 -1.25 10.44
C VAL A 103 -2.77 -0.68 9.09
N HIS A 104 -3.26 -1.30 8.00
CA HIS A 104 -2.92 -0.95 6.60
C HIS A 104 -3.86 0.04 5.95
N VAL A 105 -5.08 0.17 6.46
CA VAL A 105 -6.15 0.94 5.83
C VAL A 105 -6.74 1.94 6.80
N THR A 106 -7.41 2.95 6.25
CA THR A 106 -8.15 3.93 7.06
C THR A 106 -9.00 3.23 8.13
N PRO A 107 -8.84 3.58 9.42
CA PRO A 107 -9.57 2.93 10.50
C PRO A 107 -11.09 3.01 10.32
N VAL A 108 -11.76 1.91 10.65
CA VAL A 108 -13.23 1.81 10.51
C VAL A 108 -13.93 2.87 11.36
N ARG A 109 -13.43 3.07 12.61
CA ARG A 109 -13.98 4.08 13.52
C ARG A 109 -13.79 5.49 12.98
N TYR A 110 -12.63 5.80 12.38
CA TYR A 110 -12.40 7.08 11.72
C TYR A 110 -13.41 7.31 10.59
N ASN A 111 -13.57 6.32 9.68
CA ASN A 111 -14.49 6.44 8.56
C ASN A 111 -15.97 6.64 8.97
N TRP A 112 -16.41 6.01 10.06
CA TRP A 112 -17.84 5.98 10.44
C TRP A 112 -18.19 6.92 11.59
N ARG A 113 -17.22 7.44 12.35
CA ARG A 113 -17.50 8.26 13.56
C ARG A 113 -16.81 9.61 13.55
N VAL A 114 -15.68 9.76 12.85
CA VAL A 114 -14.88 10.99 12.82
C VAL A 114 -15.10 11.75 11.52
N ARG A 115 -14.92 11.07 10.40
CA ARG A 115 -15.07 11.69 9.07
C ARG A 115 -16.50 12.24 8.89
N PRO A 116 -16.67 13.43 8.26
CA PRO A 116 -18.00 13.95 7.91
C PRO A 116 -18.75 12.97 7.00
N LEU A 117 -19.95 12.58 7.42
CA LEU A 117 -20.82 11.69 6.67
C LEU A 117 -22.24 12.31 6.61
N PRO A 118 -22.99 12.07 5.51
CA PRO A 118 -24.40 12.41 5.45
C PRO A 118 -25.15 11.81 6.64
N MET A 119 -26.05 12.59 7.24
CA MET A 119 -26.77 12.22 8.49
C MET A 119 -27.42 10.84 8.40
N LEU A 120 -28.11 10.55 7.30
CA LEU A 120 -28.75 9.26 7.07
C LEU A 120 -27.74 8.09 7.10
N LYS A 121 -26.59 8.25 6.44
CA LYS A 121 -25.53 7.25 6.44
C LYS A 121 -24.95 7.01 7.84
N ARG A 122 -24.80 8.08 8.61
CA ARG A 122 -24.34 8.03 10.01
C ARG A 122 -25.33 7.26 10.88
N MET A 123 -26.63 7.56 10.78
CA MET A 123 -27.69 6.85 11.51
C MET A 123 -27.72 5.35 11.14
N LEU A 124 -27.74 5.01 9.86
CA LEU A 124 -27.74 3.61 9.39
C LEU A 124 -26.51 2.84 9.87
N SER A 125 -25.37 3.50 10.04
CA SER A 125 -24.17 2.86 10.57
C SER A 125 -24.28 2.39 12.02
N HIS A 126 -25.19 2.97 12.82
CA HIS A 126 -25.42 2.55 14.21
C HIS A 126 -26.20 1.24 14.31
N VAL A 127 -27.06 0.94 13.35
CA VAL A 127 -27.88 -0.29 13.32
C VAL A 127 -27.28 -1.39 12.44
N SER A 128 -26.32 -1.06 11.61
CA SER A 128 -25.67 -2.03 10.71
C SER A 128 -24.79 -3.02 11.46
N LEU A 129 -25.22 -4.30 11.55
CA LEU A 129 -24.43 -5.38 12.16
C LEU A 129 -23.01 -5.48 11.57
N ARG A 130 -22.89 -5.27 10.27
CA ARG A 130 -21.59 -5.25 9.60
C ARG A 130 -20.69 -4.16 10.18
N VAL A 131 -21.17 -2.92 10.25
CA VAL A 131 -20.36 -1.80 10.76
C VAL A 131 -20.01 -2.01 12.23
N GLN A 132 -21.00 -2.43 13.06
CA GLN A 132 -20.76 -2.69 14.48
C GLN A 132 -19.73 -3.80 14.72
N THR A 133 -19.79 -4.87 13.93
CA THR A 133 -18.79 -5.96 14.01
C THR A 133 -17.38 -5.46 13.72
N TYR A 134 -17.21 -4.71 12.63
CA TYR A 134 -15.89 -4.18 12.28
C TYR A 134 -15.37 -3.15 13.30
N LEU A 135 -16.26 -2.30 13.84
CA LEU A 135 -15.91 -1.38 14.94
C LEU A 135 -15.49 -2.12 16.20
N GLY A 136 -16.19 -3.20 16.58
CA GLY A 136 -15.88 -4.01 17.75
C GLY A 136 -14.56 -4.79 17.60
N LEU A 137 -14.26 -5.30 16.41
CA LEU A 137 -12.99 -5.97 16.12
C LEU A 137 -11.83 -4.96 16.13
N GLU A 138 -12.00 -3.81 15.49
CA GLU A 138 -10.98 -2.75 15.47
C GLU A 138 -10.70 -2.23 16.88
N ALA A 139 -11.74 -2.00 17.70
CA ALA A 139 -11.57 -1.56 19.09
C ALA A 139 -10.73 -2.56 19.91
N ARG A 140 -10.93 -3.88 19.71
CA ARG A 140 -10.13 -4.91 20.36
C ARG A 140 -8.69 -4.97 19.86
N ARG A 141 -8.50 -4.71 18.55
CA ARG A 141 -7.20 -4.67 17.90
C ARG A 141 -6.33 -3.55 18.44
N VAL A 142 -6.90 -2.36 18.66
CA VAL A 142 -6.18 -1.17 19.10
C VAL A 142 -6.17 -0.96 20.62
N ALA A 143 -6.90 -1.79 21.37
CA ALA A 143 -6.97 -1.66 22.82
C ALA A 143 -5.57 -1.87 23.45
N PRO A 144 -5.11 -0.95 24.32
CA PRO A 144 -3.86 -1.11 25.03
C PRO A 144 -3.87 -2.40 25.88
N ARG A 145 -2.84 -3.21 25.74
CA ARG A 145 -2.66 -4.47 26.51
C ARG A 145 -1.17 -4.67 26.77
N PRO A 146 -0.78 -5.31 27.88
CA PRO A 146 0.61 -5.73 28.09
C PRO A 146 1.08 -6.62 26.94
N ALA A 147 2.33 -6.49 26.55
CA ALA A 147 2.96 -7.26 25.48
C ALA A 147 2.17 -7.25 24.16
N HIS A 148 1.59 -6.11 23.83
CA HIS A 148 0.83 -5.88 22.59
C HIS A 148 1.18 -4.53 21.97
N ARG A 149 1.32 -4.49 20.65
CA ARG A 149 1.57 -3.24 19.89
C ARG A 149 0.64 -3.16 18.69
N THR A 150 -0.08 -2.03 18.59
CA THR A 150 -0.70 -1.63 17.33
C THR A 150 0.34 -0.86 16.52
N VAL A 151 0.51 -1.21 15.26
CA VAL A 151 1.45 -0.55 14.34
C VAL A 151 0.69 0.08 13.19
N ALA A 152 0.95 1.33 12.89
CA ALA A 152 0.41 2.00 11.71
C ALA A 152 1.42 1.94 10.55
N VAL A 153 0.93 1.72 9.33
CA VAL A 153 1.79 1.69 8.13
C VAL A 153 2.18 3.09 7.63
N SER A 154 1.60 4.13 8.20
CA SER A 154 1.96 5.52 7.88
C SER A 154 1.53 6.46 9.02
N GLY A 155 2.14 7.64 9.08
CA GLY A 155 1.72 8.68 10.02
C GLY A 155 0.29 9.17 9.75
N LEU A 156 -0.17 9.10 8.50
CA LEU A 156 -1.58 9.36 8.15
C LEU A 156 -2.51 8.38 8.91
N ILE A 157 -2.21 7.09 8.89
CA ILE A 157 -2.99 6.08 9.61
C ILE A 157 -2.86 6.27 11.14
N ALA A 158 -1.66 6.56 11.64
CA ALA A 158 -1.46 6.84 13.07
C ALA A 158 -2.30 8.04 13.53
N GLU A 159 -2.33 9.12 12.75
CA GLU A 159 -3.15 10.30 13.04
C GLU A 159 -4.65 10.00 12.98
N GLN A 160 -5.10 9.23 11.99
CA GLN A 160 -6.50 8.79 11.92
C GLN A 160 -6.90 7.90 13.10
N LEU A 161 -6.00 7.05 13.59
CA LEU A 161 -6.20 6.26 14.81
C LEU A 161 -6.28 7.19 16.03
N ARG A 162 -5.39 8.17 16.16
CA ARG A 162 -5.40 9.15 17.24
C ARG A 162 -6.71 9.94 17.27
N GLN A 163 -7.21 10.38 16.12
CA GLN A 163 -8.51 11.06 16.02
C GLN A 163 -9.69 10.16 16.36
N ALA A 164 -9.59 8.86 16.06
CA ALA A 164 -10.64 7.89 16.30
C ALA A 164 -10.71 7.39 17.75
N TYR A 165 -9.54 7.26 18.42
CA TYR A 165 -9.43 6.62 19.74
C TYR A 165 -8.98 7.57 20.86
N GLY A 166 -8.73 8.83 20.54
CA GLY A 166 -8.42 9.90 21.48
C GLY A 166 -6.97 10.35 21.42
N VAL A 167 -6.71 11.55 21.97
CA VAL A 167 -5.41 12.24 21.89
C VAL A 167 -4.26 11.47 22.56
N ASN A 168 -4.57 10.62 23.53
CA ASN A 168 -3.58 9.80 24.24
C ASN A 168 -3.22 8.50 23.48
N PHE A 169 -3.91 8.21 22.36
CA PHE A 169 -3.55 7.04 21.55
C PHE A 169 -2.26 7.32 20.78
N SER A 170 -1.29 6.43 20.98
CA SER A 170 -0.01 6.45 20.26
C SER A 170 0.34 5.05 19.82
N CYS A 171 0.92 4.96 18.63
CA CYS A 171 1.41 3.68 18.10
C CYS A 171 2.68 3.92 17.27
N PRO A 172 3.60 2.95 17.22
CA PRO A 172 4.72 2.98 16.30
C PRO A 172 4.23 3.05 14.86
N VAL A 173 5.00 3.75 14.02
CA VAL A 173 4.78 3.83 12.58
C VAL A 173 5.90 3.08 11.90
N ILE A 174 5.56 1.97 11.24
CA ILE A 174 6.51 1.20 10.43
C ILE A 174 5.95 1.15 9.01
N PRO A 175 6.54 1.91 8.08
CA PRO A 175 6.08 1.96 6.69
C PRO A 175 6.40 0.65 5.96
N PRO A 176 5.76 0.39 4.82
CA PRO A 176 6.13 -0.73 3.96
C PRO A 176 7.53 -0.55 3.37
N GLY A 177 8.15 -1.67 3.06
CA GLY A 177 9.39 -1.74 2.30
C GLY A 177 9.16 -1.80 0.79
N VAL A 178 10.26 -1.70 0.04
CA VAL A 178 10.31 -1.93 -1.39
C VAL A 178 11.59 -2.68 -1.74
N SER A 179 11.51 -3.56 -2.74
CA SER A 179 12.66 -4.21 -3.35
C SER A 179 13.13 -3.40 -4.56
N ARG A 180 14.43 -3.32 -4.76
CA ARG A 180 14.95 -2.82 -6.03
C ARG A 180 14.77 -3.90 -7.10
N PRO A 181 14.48 -3.54 -8.36
CA PRO A 181 14.53 -4.49 -9.46
C PRO A 181 15.95 -5.07 -9.59
N GLU A 182 16.05 -6.36 -9.93
CA GLU A 182 17.32 -7.06 -10.04
C GLU A 182 18.20 -6.56 -11.20
N ALA A 183 17.57 -6.03 -12.26
CA ALA A 183 18.25 -5.41 -13.38
C ALA A 183 17.39 -4.32 -14.02
N ASP A 184 18.04 -3.26 -14.51
CA ASP A 184 17.45 -2.32 -15.47
C ASP A 184 17.54 -2.98 -16.86
N ASP A 185 16.44 -3.60 -17.30
CA ASP A 185 16.41 -4.28 -18.60
C ASP A 185 15.92 -3.30 -19.69
N ALA A 186 16.87 -2.63 -20.34
CA ALA A 186 16.61 -1.74 -21.46
C ALA A 186 15.79 -2.43 -22.57
N ALA A 187 15.94 -3.74 -22.74
CA ALA A 187 15.15 -4.52 -23.69
C ALA A 187 13.67 -4.62 -23.29
N HIS A 188 13.35 -4.62 -22.00
CA HIS A 188 11.96 -4.53 -21.53
C HIS A 188 11.35 -3.18 -21.85
N ARG A 189 12.06 -2.09 -21.58
CA ARG A 189 11.62 -0.73 -21.94
C ARG A 189 11.29 -0.63 -23.43
N GLN A 190 12.20 -1.07 -24.26
CA GLN A 190 12.02 -1.03 -25.71
C GLN A 190 10.81 -1.87 -26.16
N ARG A 191 10.71 -3.15 -25.74
CA ARG A 191 9.58 -4.03 -26.09
C ARG A 191 8.21 -3.46 -25.71
N VAL A 192 8.08 -2.88 -24.51
CA VAL A 192 6.81 -2.28 -24.06
C VAL A 192 6.49 -1.05 -24.90
N ARG A 193 7.46 -0.18 -25.20
CA ARG A 193 7.25 1.02 -26.03
C ARG A 193 6.88 0.67 -27.45
N GLU A 194 7.55 -0.30 -28.08
CA GLU A 194 7.23 -0.82 -29.42
C GLU A 194 5.80 -1.39 -29.46
N ALA A 195 5.41 -2.20 -28.48
CA ALA A 195 4.06 -2.75 -28.38
C ALA A 195 2.97 -1.69 -28.19
N MET A 196 3.34 -0.51 -27.67
CA MET A 196 2.45 0.65 -27.49
C MET A 196 2.51 1.63 -28.67
N GLU A 197 3.36 1.37 -29.68
CA GLU A 197 3.64 2.25 -30.82
C GLU A 197 4.21 3.61 -30.38
N TRP A 198 5.07 3.61 -29.35
CA TRP A 198 5.73 4.79 -28.80
C TRP A 198 7.23 4.77 -29.06
N THR A 199 7.80 5.96 -29.22
CA THR A 199 9.22 6.18 -29.49
C THR A 199 9.97 6.67 -28.25
N ASP A 200 11.31 6.79 -28.34
CA ASP A 200 12.12 7.35 -27.26
C ASP A 200 11.95 8.88 -27.11
N GLU A 201 11.38 9.55 -28.11
CA GLU A 201 11.02 10.97 -28.01
C GLU A 201 9.76 11.20 -27.18
N ASP A 202 8.90 10.18 -27.07
CA ASP A 202 7.70 10.23 -26.25
C ASP A 202 8.03 10.23 -24.76
N CYS A 203 7.36 11.10 -24.02
CA CYS A 203 7.42 11.16 -22.57
C CYS A 203 6.24 10.38 -21.98
N VAL A 204 6.51 9.23 -21.41
CA VAL A 204 5.51 8.31 -20.87
C VAL A 204 5.25 8.58 -19.39
N CYS A 205 4.07 9.15 -19.09
CA CYS A 205 3.54 9.23 -17.72
C CYS A 205 2.89 7.90 -17.34
N LEU A 206 3.23 7.38 -16.16
CA LEU A 206 2.69 6.11 -15.65
C LEU A 206 1.77 6.33 -14.45
N LEU A 207 0.63 5.63 -14.45
CA LEU A 207 -0.28 5.51 -13.31
C LEU A 207 -0.58 4.02 -13.07
N VAL A 208 -0.08 3.46 -11.98
CA VAL A 208 -0.35 2.06 -11.57
C VAL A 208 -1.39 2.04 -10.46
N ALA A 209 -2.54 1.41 -10.68
CA ALA A 209 -3.59 1.34 -9.67
C ALA A 209 -4.69 0.34 -10.03
N ARG A 210 -5.17 -0.43 -9.05
CA ARG A 210 -6.41 -1.25 -9.18
C ARG A 210 -7.68 -0.43 -9.31
N ASN A 211 -7.67 0.81 -8.82
CA ASN A 211 -8.77 1.77 -8.96
C ASN A 211 -8.21 3.11 -9.45
N PRO A 212 -7.91 3.23 -10.75
CA PRO A 212 -7.30 4.43 -11.34
C PRO A 212 -8.13 5.71 -11.09
N LEU A 213 -9.46 5.61 -11.06
CA LEU A 213 -10.33 6.77 -10.81
C LEU A 213 -10.06 7.39 -9.44
N ARG A 214 -9.93 6.57 -8.40
CA ARG A 214 -9.61 7.03 -7.05
C ARG A 214 -8.15 7.49 -6.93
N LYS A 215 -7.28 6.99 -7.78
CA LYS A 215 -5.86 7.35 -7.82
C LYS A 215 -5.56 8.55 -8.72
N GLY A 216 -6.60 9.26 -9.15
CA GLY A 216 -6.50 10.56 -9.80
C GLY A 216 -6.46 10.53 -11.32
N LEU A 217 -6.85 9.42 -11.97
CA LEU A 217 -6.94 9.32 -13.42
C LEU A 217 -7.69 10.54 -14.05
N PRO A 218 -8.82 11.02 -13.48
CA PRO A 218 -9.50 12.20 -14.03
C PRO A 218 -8.59 13.44 -14.11
N THR A 219 -7.77 13.67 -13.09
CA THR A 219 -6.81 14.78 -13.06
C THR A 219 -5.70 14.59 -14.08
N VAL A 220 -5.19 13.35 -14.21
CA VAL A 220 -4.15 13.01 -15.19
C VAL A 220 -4.64 13.23 -16.62
N LEU A 221 -5.89 12.86 -16.96
CA LEU A 221 -6.47 13.09 -18.28
C LEU A 221 -6.57 14.58 -18.60
N ARG A 222 -7.07 15.39 -17.66
CA ARG A 222 -7.16 16.85 -17.82
C ARG A 222 -5.77 17.50 -17.99
N ALA A 223 -4.78 17.03 -17.23
CA ALA A 223 -3.40 17.50 -17.36
C ALA A 223 -2.79 17.13 -18.72
N LEU A 224 -2.96 15.86 -19.14
CA LEU A 224 -2.43 15.37 -20.40
C LEU A 224 -3.02 16.11 -21.62
N ALA A 225 -4.30 16.48 -21.55
CA ALA A 225 -4.97 17.25 -22.63
C ALA A 225 -4.35 18.65 -22.85
N LYS A 226 -3.65 19.20 -21.86
CA LYS A 226 -2.95 20.49 -21.92
C LYS A 226 -1.51 20.38 -22.44
N LEU A 227 -1.00 19.15 -22.55
CA LEU A 227 0.37 18.87 -22.96
C LEU A 227 0.44 18.51 -24.47
N PRO A 228 1.59 18.77 -25.14
CA PRO A 228 1.82 18.37 -26.53
C PRO A 228 1.70 16.85 -26.75
N GLY A 229 1.58 16.43 -28.01
CA GLY A 229 1.29 15.06 -28.44
C GLY A 229 2.34 14.00 -28.05
N GLN A 230 3.58 14.41 -27.80
CA GLN A 230 4.65 13.53 -27.33
C GLN A 230 4.46 13.06 -25.87
N PHE A 231 3.60 13.69 -25.10
CA PHE A 231 3.29 13.20 -23.76
C PHE A 231 2.23 12.10 -23.85
N LYS A 232 2.54 10.93 -23.34
CA LYS A 232 1.71 9.73 -23.36
C LYS A 232 1.30 9.33 -21.93
N LEU A 233 0.24 8.56 -21.80
CA LEU A 233 -0.23 8.02 -20.54
C LEU A 233 -0.36 6.50 -20.61
N LEU A 234 0.35 5.82 -19.72
CA LEU A 234 0.20 4.40 -19.48
C LEU A 234 -0.55 4.19 -18.14
N VAL A 235 -1.71 3.57 -18.21
CA VAL A 235 -2.51 3.20 -17.03
C VAL A 235 -2.45 1.70 -16.86
N VAL A 236 -1.95 1.22 -15.72
CA VAL A 236 -1.83 -0.21 -15.40
C VAL A 236 -2.75 -0.56 -14.23
N GLY A 237 -3.50 -1.66 -14.36
CA GLY A 237 -4.44 -2.16 -13.34
C GLY A 237 -5.88 -1.67 -13.54
N GLY A 238 -6.18 -1.06 -14.69
CA GLY A 238 -7.54 -0.64 -15.04
C GLY A 238 -8.45 -1.82 -15.41
N ASN A 239 -9.74 -1.57 -15.39
CA ASN A 239 -10.78 -2.53 -15.76
C ASN A 239 -11.77 -1.90 -16.77
N ALA A 240 -12.86 -2.60 -17.09
CA ALA A 240 -13.90 -2.12 -18.01
C ALA A 240 -14.47 -0.75 -17.57
N THR A 241 -14.70 -0.54 -16.28
CA THR A 241 -15.17 0.76 -15.75
C THR A 241 -14.16 1.88 -16.02
N THR A 242 -12.87 1.60 -15.90
CA THR A 242 -11.81 2.55 -16.21
C THR A 242 -11.79 2.88 -17.70
N ARG A 243 -11.90 1.86 -18.56
CA ARG A 243 -11.98 2.01 -20.01
C ARG A 243 -13.18 2.88 -20.41
N ASP A 244 -14.35 2.56 -19.89
CA ASP A 244 -15.59 3.31 -20.12
C ASP A 244 -15.46 4.78 -19.69
N PHE A 245 -14.83 5.02 -18.54
CA PHE A 245 -14.58 6.37 -18.06
C PHE A 245 -13.69 7.17 -19.03
N ILE A 246 -12.57 6.57 -19.48
CA ILE A 246 -11.67 7.21 -20.44
C ILE A 246 -12.43 7.58 -21.71
N HIS A 247 -13.18 6.63 -22.29
CA HIS A 247 -13.94 6.85 -23.53
C HIS A 247 -15.05 7.91 -23.41
N LYS A 248 -15.64 8.08 -22.23
CA LYS A 248 -16.69 9.06 -21.96
C LYS A 248 -16.15 10.41 -21.50
N SER A 249 -14.84 10.51 -21.21
CA SER A 249 -14.25 11.77 -20.75
C SER A 249 -14.26 12.82 -21.87
N ALA A 250 -14.39 14.08 -21.48
CA ALA A 250 -14.38 15.21 -22.43
C ALA A 250 -13.04 15.31 -23.18
N GLU A 251 -11.97 14.87 -22.54
CA GLU A 251 -10.61 14.89 -23.06
C GLU A 251 -10.32 13.79 -24.07
N PHE A 252 -11.15 12.74 -24.16
CA PHE A 252 -10.87 11.53 -24.95
C PHE A 252 -10.50 11.82 -26.42
N ARG A 253 -11.22 12.75 -27.05
CA ARG A 253 -10.95 13.11 -28.46
C ARG A 253 -9.57 13.74 -28.64
N LEU A 254 -9.10 14.54 -27.67
CA LEU A 254 -7.80 15.20 -27.68
C LEU A 254 -6.66 14.21 -27.36
N LEU A 255 -6.99 13.10 -26.71
CA LEU A 255 -6.04 12.12 -26.21
C LEU A 255 -6.00 10.84 -27.04
N SER A 256 -6.65 10.83 -28.22
CA SER A 256 -6.64 9.68 -29.13
C SER A 256 -5.20 9.29 -29.48
N GLY A 257 -4.89 7.98 -29.33
CA GLY A 257 -3.54 7.45 -29.57
C GLY A 257 -2.50 7.76 -28.47
N ARG A 258 -2.84 8.58 -27.49
CA ARG A 258 -1.90 8.97 -26.41
C ARG A 258 -2.07 8.18 -25.13
N ILE A 259 -3.14 7.40 -24.98
CA ILE A 259 -3.45 6.62 -23.79
C ILE A 259 -3.37 5.14 -24.12
N ARG A 260 -2.71 4.39 -23.25
CA ARG A 260 -2.77 2.93 -23.24
C ARG A 260 -3.25 2.45 -21.87
N LEU A 261 -4.20 1.53 -21.88
CA LEU A 261 -4.75 0.91 -20.69
C LEU A 261 -4.37 -0.56 -20.67
N VAL A 262 -3.60 -0.96 -19.67
CA VAL A 262 -3.26 -2.35 -19.37
C VAL A 262 -4.18 -2.82 -18.25
N GLU A 263 -4.78 -3.98 -18.40
CA GLU A 263 -5.60 -4.61 -17.37
C GLU A 263 -4.77 -5.02 -16.16
N GLU A 264 -5.43 -5.47 -15.11
CA GLU A 264 -4.74 -5.90 -13.88
C GLU A 264 -3.75 -7.05 -14.20
N THR A 265 -2.49 -6.83 -13.87
CA THR A 265 -1.40 -7.81 -14.04
C THR A 265 -0.61 -7.97 -12.75
N ALA A 266 -0.03 -9.15 -12.55
CA ALA A 266 0.89 -9.42 -11.45
C ALA A 266 2.30 -8.87 -11.75
N ASP A 267 2.70 -8.82 -13.01
CA ASP A 267 3.98 -8.30 -13.46
C ASP A 267 3.83 -6.84 -13.93
N VAL A 268 4.19 -5.92 -13.06
CA VAL A 268 4.14 -4.47 -13.32
C VAL A 268 5.51 -3.88 -13.66
N ALA A 269 6.60 -4.63 -13.44
CA ALA A 269 7.96 -4.16 -13.61
C ALA A 269 8.26 -3.62 -15.03
N PRO A 270 7.84 -4.30 -16.13
CA PRO A 270 8.09 -3.80 -17.48
C PRO A 270 7.48 -2.42 -17.76
N TYR A 271 6.36 -2.10 -17.11
CA TYR A 271 5.67 -0.83 -17.30
C TYR A 271 6.34 0.31 -16.52
N TYR A 272 6.91 0.04 -15.33
CA TYR A 272 7.75 1.00 -14.64
C TYR A 272 9.02 1.30 -15.46
N GLN A 273 9.66 0.28 -16.02
CA GLN A 273 10.85 0.44 -16.88
C GLN A 273 10.55 1.22 -18.18
N ALA A 274 9.35 1.07 -18.74
CA ALA A 274 8.94 1.77 -19.95
C ALA A 274 8.61 3.25 -19.74
N ALA A 275 8.36 3.69 -18.51
CA ALA A 275 7.93 5.04 -18.18
C ALA A 275 9.09 6.02 -18.03
N ASP A 276 8.76 7.31 -18.00
CA ASP A 276 9.67 8.44 -17.75
C ASP A 276 9.32 9.23 -16.50
N ILE A 277 8.02 9.28 -16.16
CA ILE A 277 7.50 10.02 -14.99
C ILE A 277 6.37 9.20 -14.37
N TYR A 278 6.39 9.05 -13.05
CA TYR A 278 5.28 8.46 -12.33
C TYR A 278 4.36 9.54 -11.77
N VAL A 279 3.04 9.41 -12.00
CA VAL A 279 2.04 10.40 -11.56
C VAL A 279 1.01 9.75 -10.61
N HIS A 280 0.83 10.34 -9.42
CA HIS A 280 -0.05 9.80 -8.37
C HIS A 280 -0.92 10.89 -7.71
N PRO A 281 -1.77 11.60 -8.47
CA PRO A 281 -2.66 12.62 -7.90
C PRO A 281 -3.85 11.95 -7.20
N THR A 282 -3.56 11.09 -6.23
CA THR A 282 -4.55 10.26 -5.53
C THR A 282 -5.47 11.07 -4.64
N LEU A 283 -6.76 10.67 -4.60
CA LEU A 283 -7.75 11.23 -3.69
C LEU A 283 -7.78 10.51 -2.33
N ASN A 284 -7.19 9.33 -2.25
CA ASN A 284 -7.05 8.57 -1.00
C ASN A 284 -6.05 7.42 -1.16
N ASP A 285 -4.95 7.50 -0.43
CA ASP A 285 -4.00 6.41 -0.26
C ASP A 285 -3.45 6.37 1.17
N SER A 286 -3.58 5.24 1.83
CA SER A 286 -3.14 5.08 3.23
C SER A 286 -1.63 5.21 3.39
N PHE A 287 -0.89 4.72 2.40
CA PHE A 287 0.55 4.89 2.29
C PHE A 287 0.89 5.41 0.88
N GLY A 288 0.81 4.59 -0.15
CA GLY A 288 1.23 4.88 -1.51
C GLY A 288 2.41 4.00 -1.91
N MET A 289 2.16 2.69 -2.06
CA MET A 289 3.17 1.74 -2.51
C MET A 289 3.69 2.07 -3.90
N ALA A 290 2.78 2.33 -4.83
CA ALA A 290 3.13 2.54 -6.22
C ALA A 290 4.08 3.74 -6.49
N PRO A 291 3.98 4.89 -5.79
CA PRO A 291 5.03 5.92 -5.82
C PRO A 291 6.39 5.42 -5.34
N LEU A 292 6.43 4.65 -4.25
CA LEU A 292 7.68 4.10 -3.71
C LEU A 292 8.27 3.05 -4.66
N GLU A 293 7.44 2.20 -5.25
CA GLU A 293 7.84 1.27 -6.33
C GLU A 293 8.41 2.04 -7.53
N ALA A 294 7.75 3.11 -7.99
CA ALA A 294 8.26 3.94 -9.09
C ALA A 294 9.66 4.50 -8.81
N MET A 295 9.91 4.96 -7.58
CA MET A 295 11.24 5.40 -7.16
C MET A 295 12.27 4.27 -7.22
N SER A 296 11.90 3.03 -6.90
CA SER A 296 12.82 1.89 -6.98
C SER A 296 13.24 1.55 -8.41
N PHE A 297 12.43 1.95 -9.40
CA PHE A 297 12.76 1.89 -10.82
C PHE A 297 13.41 3.17 -11.36
N GLY A 298 13.81 4.10 -10.48
CA GLY A 298 14.48 5.33 -10.88
C GLY A 298 13.57 6.37 -11.56
N LEU A 299 12.26 6.32 -11.34
CA LEU A 299 11.35 7.30 -11.90
C LEU A 299 11.21 8.52 -10.99
N PRO A 300 11.23 9.75 -11.55
CA PRO A 300 10.78 10.93 -10.85
C PRO A 300 9.27 10.81 -10.59
N VAL A 301 8.83 11.20 -9.39
CA VAL A 301 7.46 10.99 -8.90
C VAL A 301 6.78 12.33 -8.65
N ILE A 302 5.54 12.48 -9.14
CA ILE A 302 4.62 13.56 -8.77
C ILE A 302 3.46 12.93 -8.00
N LEU A 303 3.18 13.41 -6.77
CA LEU A 303 2.15 12.83 -5.92
C LEU A 303 1.30 13.88 -5.19
N SER A 304 0.14 13.44 -4.70
CA SER A 304 -0.73 14.27 -3.87
C SER A 304 -0.11 14.55 -2.51
N PRO A 305 -0.43 15.69 -1.88
CA PRO A 305 -0.01 15.99 -0.51
C PRO A 305 -0.76 15.13 0.52
N GLY A 306 -0.33 15.15 1.78
CA GLY A 306 -1.19 14.78 2.89
C GLY A 306 -2.40 15.75 2.99
N PRO A 307 -3.60 15.28 3.37
CA PRO A 307 -3.96 13.96 3.88
C PRO A 307 -4.42 12.95 2.80
N TRP A 308 -4.28 13.26 1.51
CA TRP A 308 -4.72 12.36 0.43
C TRP A 308 -3.75 11.20 0.17
N CYS A 309 -2.44 11.42 0.40
CA CYS A 309 -1.41 10.41 0.21
C CYS A 309 -0.52 10.28 1.45
N GLY A 310 -0.52 9.11 2.09
CA GLY A 310 0.30 8.87 3.27
C GLY A 310 1.81 8.87 2.98
N PHE A 311 2.20 8.61 1.73
CA PHE A 311 3.61 8.60 1.33
C PHE A 311 4.22 10.01 1.24
N ALA A 312 3.40 11.05 1.08
CA ALA A 312 3.87 12.42 1.00
C ALA A 312 4.72 12.87 2.21
N GLN A 313 4.50 12.29 3.38
CA GLN A 313 5.28 12.60 4.59
C GLN A 313 6.71 12.03 4.60
N TYR A 314 7.03 11.11 3.68
CA TYR A 314 8.33 10.45 3.60
C TYR A 314 9.24 11.06 2.54
N VAL A 315 8.75 12.04 1.80
CA VAL A 315 9.46 12.73 0.74
C VAL A 315 9.60 14.22 1.03
N ARG A 316 10.68 14.80 0.57
CA ARG A 316 10.92 16.26 0.57
C ARG A 316 10.51 16.80 -0.79
N ASP A 317 9.54 17.72 -0.80
CA ASP A 317 9.08 18.35 -2.05
C ASP A 317 10.21 19.05 -2.81
N GLY A 318 10.24 18.88 -4.12
CA GLY A 318 11.25 19.40 -5.02
C GLY A 318 12.63 18.74 -4.95
N LYS A 319 12.84 17.81 -3.99
CA LYS A 319 14.10 17.08 -3.79
C LYS A 319 13.98 15.58 -4.03
N ASP A 320 13.07 14.90 -3.33
CA ASP A 320 12.89 13.44 -3.43
C ASP A 320 11.74 13.09 -4.39
N ALA A 321 10.75 13.95 -4.43
CA ALA A 321 9.58 13.89 -5.30
C ALA A 321 9.02 15.30 -5.48
N VAL A 322 7.98 15.45 -6.30
CA VAL A 322 7.22 16.69 -6.41
C VAL A 322 5.84 16.48 -5.81
N VAL A 323 5.44 17.35 -4.89
CA VAL A 323 4.16 17.25 -4.19
C VAL A 323 3.21 18.31 -4.73
N LEU A 324 2.04 17.87 -5.22
CA LEU A 324 0.97 18.76 -5.67
C LEU A 324 0.41 19.57 -4.50
N THR A 325 -0.12 20.74 -4.76
CA THR A 325 -0.87 21.53 -3.76
C THR A 325 -2.24 20.93 -3.50
N HIS A 326 -2.87 20.36 -4.55
CA HIS A 326 -4.15 19.67 -4.48
C HIS A 326 -4.22 18.52 -5.51
N PRO A 327 -4.82 17.36 -5.16
CA PRO A 327 -4.87 16.21 -6.07
C PRO A 327 -5.66 16.44 -7.36
N GLU A 328 -6.53 17.43 -7.41
CA GLU A 328 -7.34 17.73 -8.59
C GLU A 328 -6.79 18.89 -9.43
N ASP A 329 -5.62 19.44 -9.08
CA ASP A 329 -4.96 20.50 -9.83
C ASP A 329 -4.27 19.96 -11.09
N ALA A 330 -5.03 19.92 -12.17
CA ALA A 330 -4.55 19.46 -13.47
C ALA A 330 -3.60 20.46 -14.15
N GLU A 331 -3.70 21.76 -13.84
CA GLU A 331 -2.81 22.79 -14.36
C GLU A 331 -1.40 22.60 -13.78
N GLN A 332 -1.32 22.51 -12.46
CA GLN A 332 -0.06 22.27 -11.77
C GLN A 332 0.56 20.95 -12.22
N LEU A 333 -0.23 19.87 -12.34
CA LEU A 333 0.27 18.57 -12.79
C LEU A 333 0.86 18.65 -14.20
N ALA A 334 0.17 19.28 -15.15
CA ALA A 334 0.68 19.47 -16.51
C ALA A 334 1.99 20.27 -16.53
N HIS A 335 2.04 21.37 -15.78
CA HIS A 335 3.23 22.20 -15.68
C HIS A 335 4.44 21.41 -15.14
N LEU A 336 4.26 20.65 -14.05
CA LEU A 336 5.31 19.85 -13.43
C LEU A 336 5.81 18.70 -14.34
N ILE A 337 4.90 18.02 -15.05
CA ILE A 337 5.28 17.01 -16.06
C ILE A 337 6.17 17.63 -17.12
N SER A 338 5.78 18.80 -17.66
CA SER A 338 6.55 19.51 -18.67
C SER A 338 7.93 19.94 -18.16
N GLN A 339 7.99 20.48 -16.94
CA GLN A 339 9.26 20.90 -16.31
C GLN A 339 10.22 19.72 -16.09
N ILE A 340 9.74 18.59 -15.55
CA ILE A 340 10.58 17.39 -15.33
C ILE A 340 11.12 16.86 -16.66
N ARG A 341 10.33 16.89 -17.73
CA ARG A 341 10.80 16.50 -19.07
C ARG A 341 11.86 17.46 -19.61
N GLY A 342 11.66 18.76 -19.40
CA GLY A 342 12.52 19.83 -19.96
C GLY A 342 13.83 20.05 -19.18
N ASP A 343 13.86 19.78 -17.88
CA ASP A 343 15.04 19.99 -17.01
C ASP A 343 15.66 18.65 -16.58
N ALA A 344 16.64 18.20 -17.37
CA ALA A 344 17.36 16.95 -17.09
C ALA A 344 18.13 16.98 -15.76
N ALA A 345 18.66 18.14 -15.35
CA ALA A 345 19.38 18.29 -14.10
C ALA A 345 18.44 18.18 -12.89
N TRP A 346 17.26 18.81 -12.95
CA TRP A 346 16.24 18.66 -11.90
C TRP A 346 15.72 17.23 -11.84
N ARG A 347 15.40 16.63 -12.99
CA ARG A 347 14.99 15.22 -13.07
C ARG A 347 16.01 14.30 -12.41
N GLY A 348 17.31 14.49 -12.69
CA GLY A 348 18.40 13.72 -12.06
C GLY A 348 18.40 13.86 -10.53
N ARG A 349 18.26 15.06 -10.00
CA ARG A 349 18.16 15.30 -8.54
C ARG A 349 16.95 14.62 -7.91
N LEU A 350 15.78 14.62 -8.58
CA LEU A 350 14.58 13.91 -8.08
C LEU A 350 14.80 12.40 -8.02
N ILE A 351 15.49 11.83 -9.02
CA ILE A 351 15.83 10.40 -9.05
C ILE A 351 16.81 10.05 -7.91
N GLU A 352 17.83 10.86 -7.71
CA GLU A 352 18.80 10.67 -6.60
C GLU A 352 18.12 10.74 -5.24
N GLY A 353 17.26 11.75 -5.02
CA GLY A 353 16.47 11.88 -3.80
C GLY A 353 15.49 10.71 -3.60
N GLY A 354 14.84 10.25 -4.67
CA GLY A 354 14.00 9.06 -4.67
C GLY A 354 14.77 7.79 -4.27
N ASN A 355 16.01 7.65 -4.74
CA ASN A 355 16.91 6.55 -4.35
C ASN A 355 17.25 6.57 -2.85
N GLU A 356 17.43 7.75 -2.24
CA GLU A 356 17.61 7.87 -0.79
C GLU A 356 16.35 7.40 -0.04
N VAL A 357 15.16 7.71 -0.56
CA VAL A 357 13.89 7.23 0.02
C VAL A 357 13.79 5.72 -0.05
N VAL A 358 14.07 5.11 -1.20
CA VAL A 358 14.09 3.64 -1.41
C VAL A 358 15.02 2.94 -0.42
N ASN A 359 16.23 3.48 -0.20
CA ASN A 359 17.18 2.90 0.75
C ASN A 359 16.64 2.88 2.19
N ARG A 360 15.91 3.93 2.60
CA ARG A 360 15.25 3.99 3.92
C ARG A 360 14.06 3.06 4.05
N HIS A 361 13.50 2.61 2.92
CA HIS A 361 12.34 1.70 2.85
C HIS A 361 12.74 0.31 2.34
N SER A 362 13.99 -0.11 2.52
CA SER A 362 14.40 -1.48 2.17
C SER A 362 13.76 -2.51 3.10
N TRP A 363 13.37 -3.66 2.57
CA TRP A 363 12.74 -4.73 3.37
C TRP A 363 13.59 -5.20 4.54
N PRO A 364 14.94 -5.38 4.43
CA PRO A 364 15.78 -5.70 5.58
C PRO A 364 15.71 -4.64 6.69
N HIS A 365 15.65 -3.34 6.33
CA HIS A 365 15.50 -2.26 7.31
C HIS A 365 14.12 -2.33 8.01
N ILE A 366 13.04 -2.53 7.25
CA ILE A 366 11.69 -2.67 7.81
C ILE A 366 11.58 -3.91 8.72
N ALA A 367 12.11 -5.05 8.30
CA ALA A 367 12.15 -6.27 9.12
C ALA A 367 12.90 -6.06 10.43
N SER A 368 14.02 -5.31 10.41
CA SER A 368 14.79 -4.99 11.62
C SER A 368 13.99 -4.17 12.63
N GLN A 369 13.13 -3.25 12.18
CA GLN A 369 12.23 -2.47 13.04
C GLN A 369 11.19 -3.39 13.72
N TYR A 370 10.59 -4.32 12.96
CA TYR A 370 9.67 -5.31 13.55
C TYR A 370 10.37 -6.23 14.55
N MET A 371 11.60 -6.63 14.26
CA MET A 371 12.39 -7.44 15.19
C MET A 371 12.66 -6.69 16.52
N GLY A 372 12.83 -5.37 16.47
CA GLY A 372 12.89 -4.53 17.66
C GLY A 372 11.62 -4.67 18.51
N LEU A 373 10.44 -4.49 17.89
CA LEU A 373 9.14 -4.62 18.57
C LEU A 373 8.89 -6.04 19.11
N TYR A 374 9.31 -7.08 18.37
CA TYR A 374 9.16 -8.46 18.82
C TYR A 374 9.94 -8.71 20.11
N ARG A 375 11.20 -8.24 20.18
CA ARG A 375 12.03 -8.35 21.38
C ARG A 375 11.43 -7.63 22.58
N GLU A 376 10.86 -6.43 22.39
CA GLU A 376 10.16 -5.69 23.43
C GLU A 376 8.96 -6.49 23.97
N VAL A 377 8.10 -7.02 23.10
CA VAL A 377 6.93 -7.80 23.44
C VAL A 377 7.30 -9.06 24.21
N ILE A 378 8.33 -9.79 23.76
CA ILE A 378 8.82 -11.01 24.44
C ILE A 378 9.38 -10.68 25.81
N ALA A 379 10.16 -9.60 25.93
CA ALA A 379 10.73 -9.15 27.21
C ALA A 379 9.65 -8.73 28.21
N GLU A 380 8.58 -8.05 27.77
CA GLU A 380 7.43 -7.71 28.62
C GLU A 380 6.69 -8.96 29.13
N ARG A 381 6.51 -9.99 28.27
CA ARG A 381 5.89 -11.25 28.69
C ARG A 381 6.73 -11.99 29.73
N ALA A 382 8.04 -12.05 29.52
CA ALA A 382 8.93 -12.68 30.47
C ALA A 382 8.86 -12.03 31.87
N LYS A 383 8.80 -10.69 31.92
CA LYS A 383 8.63 -9.95 33.18
C LYS A 383 7.28 -10.24 33.86
N ALA A 384 6.20 -10.35 33.09
CA ALA A 384 4.87 -10.62 33.61
C ALA A 384 4.69 -12.06 34.11
N CYS A 385 5.50 -13.02 33.65
CA CYS A 385 5.47 -14.42 34.11
C CYS A 385 6.45 -14.71 35.26
N GLY A 386 7.43 -13.82 35.50
CA GLY A 386 8.44 -13.99 36.55
C GLY A 386 8.21 -13.17 37.83
N GLY A 387 7.14 -12.41 37.91
CA GLY A 387 6.64 -11.67 39.09
C GLY A 387 5.32 -12.31 39.57
#